data_c14870aca884e506e1e871620dc65dcf
#
_entry.id   c14870aca884e506e1e871620dc65dcf
#
_cell.length_a   1.000
_cell.length_b   1.000
_cell.length_c   1.000
_cell.angle_alpha   90.00
_cell.angle_beta   90.00
_cell.angle_gamma   90.00
#
_symmetry.space_group_name_H-M   'P 1'
#
loop_
_entity.id
_entity.type
_entity.pdbx_description
1 polymer ?
#
loop_
_entity_poly.entity_id
_entity_poly.type
_entity_poly.pdbx_seq_one_letter_code
_entity_poly.pdbx_strand_id
1 'polypeptide(L)'
;MVLGFFPKSMSDILNSLGVDQEDFDWWHLSVCNGMDTNLFYEKYEMDVNIAKNIDEACLSCPVINICYQSGSDNNEYGVWGGVYLNSGSIDKTRNLHKTPDVWKRLKKKNVY
;
A
#
# COMPACT_ATOMS: atom_id res chain seq x y z
N MET A 1 -12.60 -7.26 -7.05
CA MET A 1 -12.43 -7.12 -5.63
C MET A 1 -13.08 -5.85 -5.13
N VAL A 2 -13.76 -5.94 -4.01
CA VAL A 2 -14.54 -4.81 -3.47
C VAL A 2 -13.71 -3.57 -3.09
N LEU A 3 -12.39 -3.69 -2.99
CA LEU A 3 -11.54 -2.57 -2.62
C LEU A 3 -11.60 -1.40 -3.59
N GLY A 4 -11.92 -1.63 -4.87
CA GLY A 4 -12.14 -0.55 -5.82
C GLY A 4 -13.32 0.34 -5.48
N PHE A 5 -14.26 -0.18 -4.69
CA PHE A 5 -15.44 0.55 -4.21
C PHE A 5 -15.34 0.93 -2.76
N PHE A 6 -14.19 0.64 -2.15
CA PHE A 6 -14.00 0.68 -0.70
C PHE A 6 -14.45 1.98 -0.05
N PRO A 7 -14.02 3.18 -0.49
CA PRO A 7 -14.34 4.41 0.25
C PRO A 7 -15.85 4.60 0.45
N LYS A 8 -16.64 4.31 -0.59
CA LYS A 8 -18.09 4.53 -0.54
C LYS A 8 -18.84 3.34 0.03
N SER A 9 -18.57 2.14 -0.49
CA SER A 9 -19.25 0.92 -0.03
C SER A 9 -18.91 0.56 1.39
N MET A 10 -17.66 0.76 1.80
CA MET A 10 -17.23 0.47 3.16
C MET A 10 -17.88 1.42 4.16
N SER A 11 -18.04 2.70 3.82
CA SER A 11 -18.72 3.66 4.66
C SER A 11 -20.16 3.21 4.96
N ASP A 12 -20.88 2.74 3.94
CA ASP A 12 -22.24 2.25 4.10
C ASP A 12 -22.28 0.98 4.96
N ILE A 13 -21.37 0.05 4.76
CA ILE A 13 -21.26 -1.18 5.53
C ILE A 13 -20.96 -0.87 6.99
N LEU A 14 -19.98 0.00 7.25
CA LEU A 14 -19.60 0.37 8.61
C LEU A 14 -20.73 1.07 9.35
N ASN A 15 -21.47 1.94 8.68
CA ASN A 15 -22.65 2.59 9.26
C ASN A 15 -23.72 1.57 9.63
N SER A 16 -23.95 0.56 8.76
CA SER A 16 -24.90 -0.50 9.03
C SER A 16 -24.52 -1.34 10.24
N LEU A 17 -23.22 -1.49 10.49
CA LEU A 17 -22.70 -2.25 11.63
C LEU A 17 -22.59 -1.40 12.91
N GLY A 18 -22.89 -0.11 12.83
CA GLY A 18 -22.74 0.80 13.95
C GLY A 18 -21.30 1.21 14.22
N VAL A 19 -20.43 1.08 13.22
CA VAL A 19 -19.00 1.45 13.28
C VAL A 19 -18.77 2.64 12.37
N ASP A 20 -18.11 3.67 12.88
CA ASP A 20 -17.72 4.82 12.07
C ASP A 20 -16.54 4.48 11.18
N GLN A 21 -16.50 5.02 9.97
CA GLN A 21 -15.39 4.81 9.04
C GLN A 21 -14.06 5.26 9.63
N GLU A 22 -14.05 6.30 10.45
CA GLU A 22 -12.86 6.81 11.13
C GLU A 22 -12.27 5.80 12.11
N ASP A 23 -13.09 4.92 12.68
CA ASP A 23 -12.69 3.89 13.63
C ASP A 23 -12.23 2.61 12.92
N PHE A 24 -12.40 2.54 11.61
CA PHE A 24 -12.01 1.36 10.83
C PHE A 24 -10.51 1.34 10.61
N ASP A 25 -9.85 0.32 11.17
CA ASP A 25 -8.42 0.12 11.03
C ASP A 25 -8.12 -0.94 9.97
N TRP A 26 -7.90 -0.48 8.71
CA TRP A 26 -7.60 -1.38 7.61
C TRP A 26 -6.22 -2.05 7.75
N TRP A 27 -5.34 -1.55 8.61
CA TRP A 27 -4.04 -2.15 8.88
C TRP A 27 -4.16 -3.60 9.34
N HIS A 28 -5.21 -3.95 10.05
CA HIS A 28 -5.43 -5.33 10.49
C HIS A 28 -5.62 -6.30 9.32
N LEU A 29 -5.99 -5.80 8.15
CA LEU A 29 -6.19 -6.59 6.93
C LEU A 29 -4.92 -6.66 6.08
N SER A 30 -3.88 -5.88 6.42
CA SER A 30 -2.67 -5.79 5.62
C SER A 30 -1.72 -6.96 5.90
N VAL A 31 -1.03 -7.41 4.85
CA VAL A 31 -0.01 -8.45 4.95
C VAL A 31 1.18 -7.97 5.80
N CYS A 32 1.47 -6.67 5.78
CA CYS A 32 2.60 -6.09 6.51
C CYS A 32 2.34 -5.91 8.01
N ASN A 33 1.14 -6.19 8.48
CA ASN A 33 0.82 -6.11 9.90
C ASN A 33 1.73 -7.06 10.69
N GLY A 34 2.50 -6.52 11.62
CA GLY A 34 3.47 -7.28 12.41
C GLY A 34 4.87 -7.37 11.81
N MET A 35 5.09 -6.86 10.60
CA MET A 35 6.42 -6.78 10.01
C MET A 35 7.22 -5.61 10.59
N ASP A 36 8.56 -5.73 10.56
CA ASP A 36 9.46 -4.66 10.96
C ASP A 36 9.25 -3.44 10.05
N THR A 37 8.95 -2.30 10.65
CA THR A 37 8.69 -1.05 9.94
C THR A 37 9.87 -0.63 9.05
N ASN A 38 11.12 -0.88 9.48
CA ASN A 38 12.31 -0.52 8.72
C ASN A 38 12.38 -1.20 7.35
N LEU A 39 11.68 -2.33 7.15
CA LEU A 39 11.59 -2.99 5.85
C LEU A 39 10.94 -2.11 4.78
N PHE A 40 10.13 -1.15 5.19
CA PHE A 40 9.39 -0.25 4.31
C PHE A 40 10.06 1.12 4.14
N TYR A 41 11.20 1.32 4.77
CA TYR A 41 11.96 2.57 4.74
C TYR A 41 13.44 2.29 4.42
N GLU A 42 14.27 2.29 5.45
CA GLU A 42 15.72 2.22 5.29
C GLU A 42 16.19 0.92 4.64
N LYS A 43 15.71 -0.22 5.10
CA LYS A 43 16.12 -1.52 4.54
C LYS A 43 15.67 -1.67 3.10
N TYR A 44 14.51 -1.15 2.78
CA TYR A 44 14.00 -1.14 1.40
C TYR A 44 14.93 -0.37 0.48
N GLU A 45 15.42 0.78 0.93
CA GLU A 45 16.32 1.62 0.15
C GLU A 45 17.69 0.96 -0.04
N MET A 46 18.18 0.22 0.93
CA MET A 46 19.55 -0.29 0.97
C MET A 46 19.73 -1.66 0.35
N ASP A 47 18.69 -2.47 0.26
CA ASP A 47 18.79 -3.86 -0.20
C ASP A 47 17.71 -4.16 -1.25
N VAL A 48 18.16 -4.36 -2.49
CA VAL A 48 17.27 -4.67 -3.62
C VAL A 48 16.49 -5.97 -3.41
N ASN A 49 17.10 -6.97 -2.77
CA ASN A 49 16.42 -8.23 -2.51
C ASN A 49 15.28 -8.04 -1.50
N ILE A 50 15.53 -7.26 -0.46
CA ILE A 50 14.47 -6.88 0.49
C ILE A 50 13.37 -6.11 -0.24
N ALA A 51 13.74 -5.15 -1.07
CA ALA A 51 12.77 -4.34 -1.82
C ALA A 51 11.88 -5.22 -2.71
N LYS A 52 12.45 -6.17 -3.43
CA LYS A 52 11.69 -7.09 -4.27
C LYS A 52 10.74 -7.97 -3.46
N ASN A 53 11.18 -8.46 -2.30
CA ASN A 53 10.35 -9.28 -1.42
C ASN A 53 9.21 -8.47 -0.83
N ILE A 54 9.45 -7.23 -0.45
CA ILE A 54 8.41 -6.32 0.05
C ILE A 54 7.39 -6.01 -1.06
N ASP A 55 7.85 -5.77 -2.28
CA ASP A 55 6.95 -5.54 -3.42
C ASP A 55 6.01 -6.72 -3.63
N GLU A 56 6.53 -7.95 -3.58
CA GLU A 56 5.71 -9.15 -3.72
C GLU A 56 4.71 -9.30 -2.56
N ALA A 57 5.13 -9.03 -1.33
CA ALA A 57 4.24 -9.05 -0.18
C ALA A 57 3.11 -8.04 -0.36
N CYS A 58 3.43 -6.82 -0.79
CA CYS A 58 2.43 -5.79 -1.04
C CYS A 58 1.46 -6.19 -2.17
N LEU A 59 1.98 -6.81 -3.24
CA LEU A 59 1.14 -7.28 -4.34
C LEU A 59 0.14 -8.35 -3.92
N SER A 60 0.44 -9.10 -2.86
CA SER A 60 -0.49 -10.08 -2.29
C SER A 60 -1.44 -9.48 -1.26
N CYS A 61 -1.26 -8.21 -0.91
CA CYS A 61 -2.00 -7.57 0.16
C CYS A 61 -3.43 -7.22 -0.28
N PRO A 62 -4.46 -7.59 0.49
CA PRO A 62 -5.85 -7.30 0.12
C PRO A 62 -6.22 -5.82 0.19
N VAL A 63 -5.41 -5.00 0.86
CA VAL A 63 -5.67 -3.56 1.02
C VAL A 63 -4.63 -2.69 0.32
N ILE A 64 -3.96 -3.24 -0.69
CA ILE A 64 -2.85 -2.57 -1.37
C ILE A 64 -3.25 -1.20 -1.94
N ASN A 65 -4.40 -1.09 -2.59
CA ASN A 65 -4.83 0.17 -3.20
C ASN A 65 -5.20 1.22 -2.15
N ILE A 66 -5.80 0.80 -1.04
CA ILE A 66 -6.13 1.70 0.07
C ILE A 66 -4.85 2.21 0.72
N CYS A 67 -3.88 1.32 0.89
CA CYS A 67 -2.58 1.66 1.44
C CYS A 67 -1.88 2.74 0.59
N TYR A 68 -1.81 2.54 -0.71
CA TYR A 68 -1.22 3.51 -1.63
C TYR A 68 -1.96 4.85 -1.56
N GLN A 69 -3.28 4.82 -1.61
CA GLN A 69 -4.09 6.05 -1.58
C GLN A 69 -3.89 6.81 -0.27
N SER A 70 -3.81 6.10 0.84
CA SER A 70 -3.54 6.70 2.14
C SER A 70 -2.17 7.38 2.17
N GLY A 71 -1.14 6.71 1.66
CA GLY A 71 0.20 7.27 1.60
C GLY A 71 0.28 8.51 0.70
N SER A 72 -0.37 8.45 -0.46
CA SER A 72 -0.40 9.56 -1.41
C SER A 72 -1.15 10.76 -0.85
N ASP A 73 -2.34 10.53 -0.29
CA ASP A 73 -3.19 11.61 0.22
C ASP A 73 -2.61 12.30 1.45
N ASN A 74 -1.87 11.57 2.27
CA ASN A 74 -1.28 12.10 3.50
C ASN A 74 0.18 12.54 3.33
N ASN A 75 0.69 12.60 2.10
CA ASN A 75 2.05 13.04 1.79
C ASN A 75 3.11 12.21 2.54
N GLU A 76 2.89 10.91 2.61
CA GLU A 76 3.75 10.00 3.38
C GLU A 76 5.05 9.67 2.65
N TYR A 77 6.00 9.12 3.43
CA TYR A 77 7.27 8.60 2.94
C TYR A 77 7.31 7.09 3.14
N GLY A 78 8.14 6.40 2.35
CA GLY A 78 8.32 4.96 2.47
C GLY A 78 7.40 4.18 1.55
N VAL A 79 7.28 2.87 1.80
CA VAL A 79 6.51 1.98 0.93
C VAL A 79 5.05 1.97 1.34
N TRP A 80 4.20 2.41 0.42
CA TRP A 80 2.76 2.44 0.57
C TRP A 80 2.14 1.80 -0.66
N GLY A 81 1.44 0.68 -0.46
CA GLY A 81 0.84 -0.03 -1.58
C GLY A 81 1.84 -0.59 -2.58
N GLY A 82 3.01 -1.01 -2.10
CA GLY A 82 4.05 -1.58 -2.95
C GLY A 82 4.90 -0.57 -3.71
N VAL A 83 4.72 0.73 -3.44
CA VAL A 83 5.45 1.81 -4.11
C VAL A 83 6.11 2.70 -3.06
N TYR A 84 7.40 2.98 -3.25
CA TYR A 84 8.10 3.92 -2.37
C TYR A 84 7.68 5.35 -2.72
N LEU A 85 7.15 6.05 -1.73
CA LEU A 85 6.69 7.43 -1.87
C LEU A 85 7.66 8.41 -1.22
N ASN A 86 7.70 9.61 -1.78
CA ASN A 86 8.40 10.75 -1.23
C ASN A 86 7.42 11.93 -1.21
N SER A 87 6.98 12.32 -0.02
CA SER A 87 5.94 13.33 0.16
C SER A 87 4.66 13.00 -0.63
N GLY A 88 4.26 11.74 -0.63
CA GLY A 88 3.05 11.27 -1.32
C GLY A 88 3.19 11.03 -2.81
N SER A 89 4.33 11.36 -3.41
CA SER A 89 4.60 11.15 -4.84
C SER A 89 5.54 9.96 -5.03
N ILE A 90 5.41 9.28 -6.17
CA ILE A 90 6.26 8.13 -6.49
C ILE A 90 7.72 8.59 -6.59
N ASP A 91 8.59 7.97 -5.78
CA ASP A 91 10.02 8.22 -5.82
C ASP A 91 10.64 7.40 -6.97
N LYS A 92 11.23 8.08 -7.94
CA LYS A 92 11.79 7.40 -9.12
C LYS A 92 13.03 6.57 -8.77
N THR A 93 13.88 7.06 -7.89
CA THR A 93 15.15 6.41 -7.55
C THR A 93 14.91 5.14 -6.76
N ARG A 94 14.06 5.19 -5.75
CA ARG A 94 13.84 4.06 -4.84
C ARG A 94 12.93 2.99 -5.42
N ASN A 95 12.34 3.23 -6.58
CA ASN A 95 11.54 2.25 -7.31
C ASN A 95 12.23 1.69 -8.56
N LEU A 96 13.51 2.03 -8.79
CA LEU A 96 14.24 1.63 -10.00
C LEU A 96 14.38 0.10 -10.16
N HIS A 97 14.35 -0.64 -9.05
CA HIS A 97 14.46 -2.10 -9.09
C HIS A 97 13.20 -2.77 -9.67
N LYS A 98 12.09 -2.05 -9.72
CA LYS A 98 10.83 -2.60 -10.23
C LYS A 98 10.90 -2.83 -11.73
N THR A 99 10.52 -4.05 -12.15
CA THR A 99 10.42 -4.39 -13.57
C THR A 99 9.11 -3.86 -14.15
N PRO A 100 9.01 -3.73 -15.49
CA PRO A 100 7.74 -3.40 -16.13
C PRO A 100 6.60 -4.33 -15.74
N ASP A 101 6.89 -5.61 -15.48
CA ASP A 101 5.90 -6.57 -15.01
C ASP A 101 5.33 -6.19 -13.66
N VAL A 102 6.17 -5.79 -12.71
CA VAL A 102 5.74 -5.35 -11.38
C VAL A 102 4.84 -4.13 -11.49
N TRP A 103 5.21 -3.14 -12.29
CA TRP A 103 4.39 -1.96 -12.53
C TRP A 103 3.03 -2.33 -13.13
N LYS A 104 3.00 -3.27 -14.07
CA LYS A 104 1.77 -3.75 -14.68
C LYS A 104 0.86 -4.43 -13.65
N ARG A 105 1.43 -5.23 -12.76
CA ARG A 105 0.69 -5.90 -11.68
C ARG A 105 0.11 -4.88 -10.70
N LEU A 106 0.88 -3.84 -10.35
CA LEU A 106 0.40 -2.74 -9.49
C LEU A 106 -0.78 -2.01 -10.14
N LYS A 107 -0.68 -1.74 -11.43
CA LYS A 107 -1.77 -1.10 -12.17
C LYS A 107 -3.05 -1.93 -12.14
N LYS A 108 -2.93 -3.25 -12.28
CA LYS A 108 -4.08 -4.16 -12.18
C LYS A 108 -4.75 -4.13 -10.81
N LYS A 109 -3.99 -3.82 -9.77
CA LYS A 109 -4.51 -3.70 -8.40
C LYS A 109 -5.08 -2.31 -8.11
N ASN A 110 -5.12 -1.43 -9.10
CA ASN A 110 -5.56 -0.04 -8.97
C ASN A 110 -4.72 0.76 -7.98
N VAL A 111 -3.41 0.48 -7.93
CA VAL A 111 -2.50 1.18 -7.03
C VAL A 111 -2.22 2.60 -7.54
N TYR A 112 -2.06 2.78 -8.84
CA TYR A 112 -1.80 4.09 -9.42
C TYR A 112 -2.49 4.27 -10.76
#